data_035537ff0c2e2812006a1659a207a481
#
_entry.id   035537ff0c2e2812006a1659a207a481
#
_cell.length_a   1.000
_cell.length_b   1.000
_cell.length_c   1.000
_cell.angle_alpha   90.00
_cell.angle_beta   90.00
_cell.angle_gamma   90.00
#
_symmetry.space_group_name_H-M   'P 1'
#
loop_
_entity.id
_entity.type
_entity.pdbx_description
1 polymer ?
#
loop_
_entity_poly.entity_id
_entity_poly.type
_entity_poly.pdbx_seq_one_letter_code
_entity_poly.pdbx_strand_id
1 'polypeptide(L)'
;MLKTISKWFLYILAGLTVLIIGFLIWYKGAIDATYGSKTELADHTAFDTPQQLTAITNASVLSPDGQSMLPNRTLILDNGKIISISIDQIVPANAKVINAQGKYVIPGLVDSHVHLHKSPNDLLLYVANGVTHIREMGGFPESLEYREEIEQGRIGPKLYVASPPINTKEYAEGKGLEFFSHHEAVQTVEQAEDKIREYVEAGYDAIKTYHLDMPSYRAVNKLAAELGAHTVGHFPLDFTLDELKVTQQRELAHLEEIVSVLIREFGSINKKGKEAFYKYIQDRSQEIIDNLLAKDITVNSVLLYMENIHDQFSDLEGKLKTVPLEYVNPALVEGTKLIPGFKVGWLPGFNQFEAESHPHEQDYKEYDVYWTAREKAHHILLKAMIEHNVKIIAGSDTGGFLVVPGFALHKEIQSLKNGGMTPAQALATATSNPAELMKTDAGIIEAGKRADLVILNKNPLVDIKNTQAIDTVILNGRTLDRNQLDSMLEAVKDANNKSRKVNIDQFL
;
A
#
# COMPACT_ATOMS: atom_id res chain seq x y z
N MET A 1 -36.78 22.87 47.02
CA MET A 1 -36.64 23.38 45.62
C MET A 1 -35.23 23.22 45.08
N LEU A 2 -34.16 23.79 45.67
CA LEU A 2 -32.79 23.62 45.18
C LEU A 2 -32.30 22.13 45.08
N LYS A 3 -32.60 21.28 46.08
CA LYS A 3 -32.21 19.85 46.08
C LYS A 3 -32.92 19.07 44.96
N THR A 4 -34.12 19.46 44.55
CA THR A 4 -34.89 18.80 43.49
C THR A 4 -34.36 19.24 42.10
N ILE A 5 -34.03 20.50 41.94
CA ILE A 5 -33.39 21.04 40.72
C ILE A 5 -32.01 20.39 40.50
N SER A 6 -31.24 20.20 41.57
CA SER A 6 -29.94 19.49 41.51
C SER A 6 -30.07 18.02 41.04
N LYS A 7 -31.12 17.30 41.50
CA LYS A 7 -31.37 15.92 41.06
C LYS A 7 -31.76 15.83 39.60
N TRP A 8 -32.66 16.69 39.13
CA TRP A 8 -33.03 16.74 37.71
C TRP A 8 -31.86 17.11 36.82
N PHE A 9 -31.00 18.04 37.25
CA PHE A 9 -29.77 18.39 36.52
C PHE A 9 -28.83 17.17 36.41
N LEU A 10 -28.66 16.38 37.49
CA LEU A 10 -27.85 15.15 37.46
C LEU A 10 -28.43 14.09 36.53
N TYR A 11 -29.76 13.92 36.49
CA TYR A 11 -30.39 12.99 35.57
C TYR A 11 -30.27 13.42 34.12
N ILE A 12 -30.42 14.69 33.84
CA ILE A 12 -30.18 15.26 32.49
C ILE A 12 -28.71 15.06 32.09
N LEU A 13 -27.79 15.36 32.98
CA LEU A 13 -26.36 15.17 32.70
C LEU A 13 -26.00 13.69 32.45
N ALA A 14 -26.53 12.78 33.28
CA ALA A 14 -26.37 11.35 33.08
C ALA A 14 -27.01 10.87 31.75
N GLY A 15 -28.20 11.37 31.40
CA GLY A 15 -28.84 11.08 30.13
C GLY A 15 -28.02 11.58 28.94
N LEU A 16 -27.49 12.80 28.99
CA LEU A 16 -26.61 13.34 27.97
C LEU A 16 -25.30 12.54 27.84
N THR A 17 -24.72 12.13 28.97
CA THR A 17 -23.51 11.29 28.97
C THR A 17 -23.75 9.95 28.28
N VAL A 18 -24.90 9.28 28.58
CA VAL A 18 -25.26 8.02 27.92
C VAL A 18 -25.47 8.20 26.42
N LEU A 19 -26.11 9.30 26.00
CA LEU A 19 -26.29 9.62 24.58
C LEU A 19 -24.96 9.88 23.87
N ILE A 20 -24.05 10.61 24.50
CA ILE A 20 -22.70 10.88 23.94
C ILE A 20 -21.92 9.57 23.82
N ILE A 21 -21.89 8.74 24.87
CA ILE A 21 -21.22 7.43 24.82
C ILE A 21 -21.84 6.55 23.72
N GLY A 22 -23.15 6.47 23.64
CA GLY A 22 -23.84 5.72 22.57
C GLY A 22 -23.48 6.22 21.17
N PHE A 23 -23.40 7.54 20.97
CA PHE A 23 -22.98 8.14 19.73
C PHE A 23 -21.51 7.80 19.41
N LEU A 24 -20.58 7.89 20.36
CA LEU A 24 -19.17 7.57 20.16
C LEU A 24 -18.97 6.09 19.79
N ILE A 25 -19.69 5.17 20.45
CA ILE A 25 -19.66 3.74 20.14
C ILE A 25 -20.17 3.49 18.72
N TRP A 26 -21.31 4.10 18.36
CA TRP A 26 -21.88 3.99 17.02
C TRP A 26 -20.91 4.55 15.97
N TYR A 27 -20.33 5.72 16.23
CA TYR A 27 -19.37 6.41 15.34
C TYR A 27 -18.12 5.56 15.09
N LYS A 28 -17.50 5.04 16.18
CA LYS A 28 -16.38 4.11 16.06
C LYS A 28 -16.75 2.87 15.26
N GLY A 29 -17.91 2.27 15.55
CA GLY A 29 -18.37 1.09 14.82
C GLY A 29 -18.64 1.35 13.33
N ALA A 30 -18.95 2.59 12.93
CA ALA A 30 -19.08 2.99 11.53
C ALA A 30 -17.69 3.13 10.87
N ILE A 31 -16.70 3.72 11.55
CA ILE A 31 -15.32 3.79 11.08
C ILE A 31 -14.73 2.39 10.95
N ASP A 32 -14.84 1.55 11.98
CA ASP A 32 -14.33 0.18 11.94
C ASP A 32 -14.95 -0.64 10.79
N ALA A 33 -16.21 -0.36 10.43
CA ALA A 33 -16.84 -0.98 9.27
C ALA A 33 -16.17 -0.57 7.95
N THR A 34 -15.76 0.70 7.80
CA THR A 34 -15.01 1.12 6.60
C THR A 34 -13.64 0.45 6.52
N TYR A 35 -13.09 0.04 7.66
CA TYR A 35 -11.88 -0.78 7.74
C TYR A 35 -12.10 -2.28 7.48
N GLY A 36 -13.34 -2.73 7.30
CA GLY A 36 -13.66 -4.12 6.96
C GLY A 36 -14.21 -4.98 8.10
N SER A 37 -14.30 -4.46 9.34
CA SER A 37 -14.66 -5.25 10.53
C SER A 37 -16.06 -5.90 10.49
N LYS A 38 -16.92 -5.48 9.57
CA LYS A 38 -18.30 -5.99 9.41
C LYS A 38 -18.52 -6.69 8.06
N THR A 39 -17.48 -6.90 7.29
CA THR A 39 -17.57 -7.61 6.03
C THR A 39 -17.56 -9.11 6.28
N GLU A 40 -18.44 -9.85 5.62
CA GLU A 40 -18.45 -11.31 5.65
C GLU A 40 -17.09 -11.85 5.22
N LEU A 41 -16.62 -12.90 5.89
CA LEU A 41 -15.31 -13.47 5.57
C LEU A 41 -15.44 -14.56 4.50
N ALA A 42 -14.57 -14.50 3.51
CA ALA A 42 -14.37 -15.59 2.57
C ALA A 42 -13.71 -16.78 3.29
N ASP A 43 -14.13 -17.99 2.98
CA ASP A 43 -13.51 -19.20 3.52
C ASP A 43 -12.14 -19.42 2.87
N HIS A 44 -11.10 -18.94 3.50
CA HIS A 44 -9.73 -19.09 3.02
C HIS A 44 -9.21 -20.54 3.08
N THR A 45 -9.80 -21.40 3.94
CA THR A 45 -9.35 -22.78 4.12
C THR A 45 -9.67 -23.65 2.90
N ALA A 46 -10.64 -23.23 2.08
CA ALA A 46 -10.94 -23.87 0.80
C ALA A 46 -9.77 -23.84 -0.20
N PHE A 47 -8.79 -22.98 0.03
CA PHE A 47 -7.62 -22.78 -0.84
C PHE A 47 -6.33 -23.39 -0.27
N ASP A 48 -6.40 -24.08 0.86
CA ASP A 48 -5.25 -24.73 1.46
C ASP A 48 -4.67 -25.78 0.49
N THR A 49 -3.46 -25.54 0.05
CA THR A 49 -2.74 -26.39 -0.90
C THR A 49 -1.41 -26.80 -0.26
N PRO A 50 -1.09 -28.08 -0.21
CA PRO A 50 0.17 -28.53 0.38
C PRO A 50 1.37 -28.12 -0.49
N GLN A 51 2.51 -27.89 0.16
CA GLN A 51 3.79 -27.87 -0.55
C GLN A 51 4.07 -29.25 -1.14
N GLN A 52 4.63 -29.28 -2.33
CA GLN A 52 5.02 -30.51 -2.99
C GLN A 52 6.25 -30.27 -3.88
N LEU A 53 7.05 -31.30 -4.09
CA LEU A 53 8.11 -31.25 -5.07
C LEU A 53 7.53 -30.94 -6.44
N THR A 54 7.93 -29.81 -7.04
CA THR A 54 7.37 -29.30 -8.28
C THR A 54 8.48 -29.06 -9.30
N ALA A 55 8.25 -29.43 -10.54
CA ALA A 55 9.10 -29.09 -11.68
C ALA A 55 8.35 -28.19 -12.66
N ILE A 56 8.85 -26.98 -12.89
CA ILE A 56 8.36 -26.07 -13.93
C ILE A 56 9.26 -26.26 -15.13
N THR A 57 8.75 -26.79 -16.25
CA THR A 57 9.55 -27.13 -17.42
C THR A 57 9.26 -26.23 -18.62
N ASN A 58 10.22 -26.10 -19.54
CA ASN A 58 10.11 -25.33 -20.80
C ASN A 58 9.79 -23.85 -20.61
N ALA A 59 10.12 -23.27 -19.46
CA ALA A 59 9.80 -21.89 -19.12
C ALA A 59 10.76 -20.87 -19.73
N SER A 60 10.26 -19.68 -20.05
CA SER A 60 11.09 -18.48 -20.19
C SER A 60 11.19 -17.80 -18.84
N VAL A 61 12.35 -17.81 -18.19
CA VAL A 61 12.55 -17.34 -16.82
C VAL A 61 13.22 -16.00 -16.81
N LEU A 62 12.74 -15.07 -15.99
CA LEU A 62 13.40 -13.78 -15.79
C LEU A 62 14.84 -13.98 -15.29
N SER A 63 15.79 -13.35 -15.95
CA SER A 63 17.20 -13.40 -15.53
C SER A 63 17.40 -12.77 -14.15
N PRO A 64 18.41 -13.18 -13.36
CA PRO A 64 18.63 -12.62 -12.03
C PRO A 64 18.82 -11.11 -11.99
N ASP A 65 19.37 -10.52 -13.07
CA ASP A 65 19.50 -9.07 -13.25
C ASP A 65 18.21 -8.37 -13.71
N GLY A 66 17.14 -9.13 -13.95
CA GLY A 66 15.83 -8.62 -14.36
C GLY A 66 15.75 -8.08 -15.81
N GLN A 67 16.83 -8.22 -16.63
CA GLN A 67 16.91 -7.54 -17.93
C GLN A 67 16.43 -8.37 -19.11
N SER A 68 16.35 -9.70 -18.97
CA SER A 68 16.00 -10.59 -20.08
C SER A 68 15.21 -11.81 -19.64
N MET A 69 14.53 -12.46 -20.59
CA MET A 69 13.89 -13.75 -20.40
C MET A 69 14.82 -14.85 -20.93
N LEU A 70 15.22 -15.76 -20.04
CA LEU A 70 16.06 -16.94 -20.34
C LEU A 70 15.16 -18.09 -20.79
N PRO A 71 15.21 -18.50 -22.08
CA PRO A 71 14.29 -19.51 -22.60
C PRO A 71 14.66 -20.92 -22.15
N ASN A 72 13.71 -21.84 -22.27
CA ASN A 72 13.88 -23.28 -22.08
C ASN A 72 14.54 -23.64 -20.73
N ARG A 73 14.06 -23.05 -19.64
CA ARG A 73 14.52 -23.39 -18.29
C ARG A 73 13.60 -24.40 -17.64
N THR A 74 14.18 -25.27 -16.86
CA THR A 74 13.49 -26.13 -15.90
C THR A 74 13.87 -25.70 -14.49
N LEU A 75 12.87 -25.41 -13.66
CA LEU A 75 13.04 -25.09 -12.24
C LEU A 75 12.55 -26.29 -11.42
N ILE A 76 13.32 -26.69 -10.41
CA ILE A 76 12.90 -27.64 -9.39
C ILE A 76 12.65 -26.89 -8.10
N LEU A 77 11.44 -27.05 -7.57
CA LEU A 77 10.98 -26.42 -6.32
C LEU A 77 10.71 -27.50 -5.29
N ASP A 78 11.26 -27.33 -4.10
CA ASP A 78 11.01 -28.24 -2.96
C ASP A 78 11.07 -27.47 -1.64
N ASN A 79 10.22 -27.84 -0.70
CA ASN A 79 10.15 -27.22 0.64
C ASN A 79 10.16 -25.68 0.62
N GLY A 80 9.39 -25.09 -0.28
CA GLY A 80 9.26 -23.62 -0.41
C GLY A 80 10.48 -22.90 -1.00
N LYS A 81 11.46 -23.65 -1.55
CA LYS A 81 12.69 -23.11 -2.14
C LYS A 81 12.85 -23.52 -3.60
N ILE A 82 13.58 -22.70 -4.34
CA ILE A 82 14.09 -23.03 -5.68
C ILE A 82 15.36 -23.86 -5.48
N ILE A 83 15.32 -25.12 -5.84
CA ILE A 83 16.45 -26.05 -5.66
C ILE A 83 17.46 -25.88 -6.79
N SER A 84 16.97 -25.80 -8.03
CA SER A 84 17.83 -25.67 -9.22
C SER A 84 17.11 -25.04 -10.38
N ILE A 85 17.91 -24.47 -11.29
CA ILE A 85 17.45 -23.85 -12.55
C ILE A 85 18.45 -24.25 -13.63
N SER A 86 18.02 -24.95 -14.67
CA SER A 86 18.91 -25.37 -15.77
C SER A 86 18.15 -25.59 -17.09
N ILE A 87 18.88 -25.80 -18.19
CA ILE A 87 18.31 -26.11 -19.50
C ILE A 87 17.93 -27.58 -19.58
N ASP A 88 18.82 -28.49 -19.18
CA ASP A 88 18.70 -29.94 -19.36
C ASP A 88 18.53 -30.67 -18.02
N GLN A 89 17.63 -30.19 -17.19
CA GLN A 89 17.37 -30.78 -15.85
C GLN A 89 16.59 -32.08 -15.97
N ILE A 90 17.08 -33.12 -15.31
CA ILE A 90 16.30 -34.35 -15.09
C ILE A 90 15.18 -34.01 -14.08
N VAL A 91 13.94 -34.19 -14.51
CA VAL A 91 12.77 -33.99 -13.64
C VAL A 91 12.64 -35.21 -12.71
N PRO A 92 12.58 -34.99 -11.39
CA PRO A 92 12.36 -36.09 -10.44
C PRO A 92 11.03 -36.78 -10.73
N ALA A 93 11.03 -38.13 -10.70
CA ALA A 93 9.87 -38.95 -11.09
C ALA A 93 8.61 -38.68 -10.24
N ASN A 94 8.80 -38.26 -8.98
CA ASN A 94 7.72 -37.92 -8.04
C ASN A 94 7.34 -36.41 -8.03
N ALA A 95 7.92 -35.61 -8.92
CA ALA A 95 7.58 -34.17 -9.00
C ALA A 95 6.24 -33.93 -9.71
N LYS A 96 5.44 -33.01 -9.22
CA LYS A 96 4.36 -32.41 -9.99
C LYS A 96 4.97 -31.60 -11.13
N VAL A 97 4.62 -31.92 -12.35
CA VAL A 97 5.16 -31.23 -13.54
C VAL A 97 4.19 -30.16 -14.00
N ILE A 98 4.71 -28.93 -14.12
CA ILE A 98 4.02 -27.80 -14.76
C ILE A 98 4.77 -27.51 -16.05
N ASN A 99 4.13 -27.80 -17.21
CA ASN A 99 4.69 -27.42 -18.49
C ASN A 99 4.40 -25.96 -18.79
N ALA A 100 5.42 -25.12 -18.72
CA ALA A 100 5.35 -23.68 -18.97
C ALA A 100 5.81 -23.29 -20.39
N GLN A 101 5.67 -24.18 -21.37
CA GLN A 101 6.03 -23.89 -22.76
C GLN A 101 5.27 -22.66 -23.28
N GLY A 102 6.01 -21.67 -23.79
CA GLY A 102 5.47 -20.39 -24.26
C GLY A 102 5.05 -19.44 -23.13
N LYS A 103 5.29 -19.78 -21.88
CA LYS A 103 4.99 -18.95 -20.71
C LYS A 103 6.26 -18.37 -20.10
N TYR A 104 6.04 -17.36 -19.25
CA TYR A 104 7.09 -16.54 -18.63
C TYR A 104 7.01 -16.66 -17.12
N VAL A 105 8.15 -16.90 -16.47
CA VAL A 105 8.25 -17.02 -15.02
C VAL A 105 8.99 -15.80 -14.48
N ILE A 106 8.32 -15.08 -13.58
CA ILE A 106 8.88 -13.96 -12.84
C ILE A 106 8.84 -14.24 -11.34
N PRO A 107 9.60 -13.52 -10.51
CA PRO A 107 9.40 -13.55 -9.06
C PRO A 107 7.97 -13.14 -8.72
N GLY A 108 7.46 -13.62 -7.60
CA GLY A 108 6.23 -13.12 -7.03
C GLY A 108 6.32 -11.61 -6.77
N LEU A 109 5.25 -10.90 -7.05
CA LEU A 109 5.22 -9.43 -6.90
C LEU A 109 5.18 -9.03 -5.43
N VAL A 110 5.71 -7.85 -5.15
CA VAL A 110 5.73 -7.20 -3.83
C VAL A 110 4.99 -5.88 -3.91
N ASP A 111 3.93 -5.71 -3.12
CA ASP A 111 3.29 -4.41 -2.92
C ASP A 111 3.89 -3.76 -1.67
N SER A 112 4.65 -2.69 -1.88
CA SER A 112 5.48 -2.10 -0.83
C SER A 112 4.74 -1.12 0.08
N HIS A 113 3.47 -0.82 -0.19
CA HIS A 113 2.66 0.06 0.64
C HIS A 113 1.19 -0.34 0.55
N VAL A 114 0.70 -0.99 1.60
CA VAL A 114 -0.70 -1.38 1.71
C VAL A 114 -1.25 -1.05 3.08
N HIS A 115 -2.57 -0.98 3.18
CA HIS A 115 -3.31 -0.90 4.42
C HIS A 115 -4.38 -2.00 4.44
N LEU A 116 -4.09 -3.11 5.14
CA LEU A 116 -5.02 -4.23 5.29
C LEU A 116 -6.18 -3.87 6.21
N HIS A 117 -5.93 -2.97 7.16
CA HIS A 117 -6.88 -2.64 8.19
C HIS A 117 -7.47 -3.92 8.85
N LYS A 118 -8.83 -4.05 8.86
CA LYS A 118 -9.57 -5.21 9.38
C LYS A 118 -10.19 -6.04 8.26
N SER A 119 -9.54 -6.10 7.08
CA SER A 119 -10.05 -6.75 5.87
C SER A 119 -9.20 -7.96 5.44
N PRO A 120 -9.26 -9.09 6.17
CA PRO A 120 -8.45 -10.27 5.83
C PRO A 120 -8.83 -10.92 4.49
N ASN A 121 -9.97 -10.57 3.89
CA ASN A 121 -10.33 -10.99 2.53
C ASN A 121 -9.33 -10.48 1.49
N ASP A 122 -8.70 -9.34 1.75
CA ASP A 122 -7.73 -8.73 0.83
C ASP A 122 -6.50 -9.61 0.63
N LEU A 123 -6.16 -10.46 1.59
CA LEU A 123 -5.05 -11.42 1.48
C LEU A 123 -5.24 -12.36 0.28
N LEU A 124 -6.47 -12.78 0.00
CA LEU A 124 -6.80 -13.62 -1.17
C LEU A 124 -6.68 -12.83 -2.47
N LEU A 125 -7.05 -11.54 -2.46
CA LEU A 125 -6.94 -10.67 -3.65
C LEU A 125 -5.47 -10.47 -4.05
N TYR A 126 -4.58 -10.26 -3.08
CA TYR A 126 -3.14 -10.15 -3.37
C TYR A 126 -2.61 -11.41 -4.04
N VAL A 127 -2.89 -12.58 -3.46
CA VAL A 127 -2.45 -13.86 -4.02
C VAL A 127 -3.01 -14.09 -5.42
N ALA A 128 -4.31 -13.84 -5.62
CA ALA A 128 -4.98 -14.03 -6.92
C ALA A 128 -4.41 -13.11 -8.03
N ASN A 129 -3.79 -12.00 -7.65
CA ASN A 129 -3.11 -11.06 -8.53
C ASN A 129 -1.58 -11.21 -8.55
N GLY A 130 -1.04 -12.35 -8.09
CA GLY A 130 0.40 -12.64 -8.15
C GLY A 130 1.26 -11.88 -7.15
N VAL A 131 0.66 -11.18 -6.20
CA VAL A 131 1.36 -10.48 -5.12
C VAL A 131 1.61 -11.47 -3.99
N THR A 132 2.87 -11.86 -3.82
CA THR A 132 3.29 -12.88 -2.83
C THR A 132 3.86 -12.28 -1.54
N HIS A 133 4.13 -10.98 -1.56
CA HIS A 133 4.58 -10.22 -0.39
C HIS A 133 3.88 -8.88 -0.36
N ILE A 134 3.52 -8.44 0.83
CA ILE A 134 2.98 -7.10 1.05
C ILE A 134 3.65 -6.43 2.25
N ARG A 135 3.71 -5.10 2.23
CA ARG A 135 4.18 -4.29 3.33
C ARG A 135 3.02 -3.48 3.89
N GLU A 136 2.51 -3.91 5.04
CA GLU A 136 1.46 -3.21 5.79
C GLU A 136 2.04 -1.96 6.45
N MET A 137 1.62 -0.77 6.05
CA MET A 137 2.22 0.51 6.44
C MET A 137 1.44 1.27 7.53
N GLY A 138 0.52 0.61 8.19
CA GLY A 138 -0.24 1.18 9.30
C GLY A 138 -0.67 0.10 10.28
N GLY A 139 0.22 -0.85 10.58
CA GLY A 139 0.00 -2.14 11.20
C GLY A 139 -0.86 -2.12 12.45
N PHE A 140 -2.10 -2.51 12.30
CA PHE A 140 -2.97 -2.85 13.42
C PHE A 140 -2.41 -4.08 14.15
N PRO A 141 -2.76 -4.32 15.43
CA PRO A 141 -2.39 -5.56 16.11
C PRO A 141 -2.79 -6.81 15.33
N GLU A 142 -3.96 -6.79 14.68
CA GLU A 142 -4.47 -7.87 13.84
C GLU A 142 -3.52 -8.21 12.65
N SER A 143 -2.74 -7.25 12.20
CA SER A 143 -1.76 -7.50 11.11
C SER A 143 -0.62 -8.44 11.55
N LEU A 144 -0.21 -8.37 12.82
CA LEU A 144 0.75 -9.31 13.39
C LEU A 144 0.14 -10.71 13.52
N GLU A 145 -1.15 -10.80 13.90
CA GLU A 145 -1.88 -12.07 13.96
C GLU A 145 -1.98 -12.70 12.56
N TYR A 146 -2.34 -11.92 11.53
CA TYR A 146 -2.37 -12.42 10.14
C TYR A 146 -1.00 -12.91 9.68
N ARG A 147 0.09 -12.22 10.06
CA ARG A 147 1.45 -12.68 9.75
C ARG A 147 1.72 -14.04 10.36
N GLU A 148 1.40 -14.22 11.63
CA GLU A 148 1.58 -15.50 12.33
C GLU A 148 0.73 -16.61 11.71
N GLU A 149 -0.54 -16.36 11.40
CA GLU A 149 -1.42 -17.32 10.72
C GLU A 149 -0.86 -17.76 9.36
N ILE A 150 -0.32 -16.82 8.57
CA ILE A 150 0.29 -17.12 7.26
C ILE A 150 1.57 -17.96 7.44
N GLU A 151 2.38 -17.66 8.43
CA GLU A 151 3.56 -18.45 8.76
C GLU A 151 3.18 -19.87 9.22
N GLN A 152 2.03 -20.04 9.88
CA GLN A 152 1.46 -21.33 10.29
C GLN A 152 0.73 -22.06 9.16
N GLY A 153 0.56 -21.43 7.99
CA GLY A 153 0.06 -22.12 6.81
C GLY A 153 -1.20 -21.54 6.18
N ARG A 154 -1.84 -20.51 6.75
CA ARG A 154 -2.93 -19.80 6.09
C ARG A 154 -2.47 -19.31 4.71
N ILE A 155 -3.37 -19.41 3.73
CA ILE A 155 -3.11 -18.84 2.39
C ILE A 155 -3.13 -17.30 2.46
N GLY A 156 -2.06 -16.67 1.97
CA GLY A 156 -1.88 -15.22 1.96
C GLY A 156 -0.46 -14.84 1.57
N PRO A 157 -0.23 -13.59 1.15
CA PRO A 157 1.12 -13.09 0.87
C PRO A 157 1.93 -13.01 2.17
N LYS A 158 3.26 -13.12 2.09
CA LYS A 158 4.12 -12.87 3.25
C LYS A 158 3.97 -11.41 3.70
N LEU A 159 3.78 -11.19 5.00
CA LEU A 159 3.60 -9.87 5.58
C LEU A 159 4.90 -9.30 6.16
N TYR A 160 5.22 -8.09 5.77
CA TYR A 160 6.12 -7.17 6.46
C TYR A 160 5.23 -6.11 7.12
N VAL A 161 5.32 -5.93 8.43
CA VAL A 161 4.36 -5.10 9.18
C VAL A 161 5.09 -3.93 9.83
N ALA A 162 4.80 -2.71 9.38
CA ALA A 162 5.21 -1.50 10.06
C ALA A 162 4.31 -1.24 11.28
N SER A 163 4.81 -0.47 12.24
CA SER A 163 4.05 -0.08 13.43
C SER A 163 2.83 0.78 13.10
N PRO A 164 1.88 0.93 14.03
CA PRO A 164 0.89 2.01 13.96
C PRO A 164 1.58 3.37 13.74
N PRO A 165 0.96 4.28 12.94
CA PRO A 165 1.53 5.60 12.68
C PRO A 165 1.63 6.45 13.95
N ILE A 166 2.81 7.03 14.22
CA ILE A 166 3.07 7.86 15.40
C ILE A 166 2.94 9.34 15.05
N ASN A 167 2.19 10.07 15.86
CA ASN A 167 1.91 11.50 15.68
C ASN A 167 2.27 12.28 16.95
N THR A 168 2.70 13.53 16.81
CA THR A 168 2.73 14.47 17.94
C THR A 168 1.41 15.23 17.98
N LYS A 169 0.67 15.11 19.09
CA LYS A 169 -0.64 15.71 19.31
C LYS A 169 -0.83 16.15 20.74
N GLU A 170 -1.59 17.23 20.95
CA GLU A 170 -2.08 17.59 22.29
C GLU A 170 -2.94 16.44 22.86
N TYR A 171 -2.94 16.26 24.20
CA TYR A 171 -3.52 15.10 24.87
C TYR A 171 -4.97 14.76 24.43
N ALA A 172 -5.85 15.77 24.40
CA ALA A 172 -7.26 15.54 24.05
C ALA A 172 -7.46 15.18 22.57
N GLU A 173 -6.72 15.84 21.68
CA GLU A 173 -6.71 15.55 20.22
C GLU A 173 -6.11 14.16 19.99
N GLY A 174 -5.01 13.83 20.68
CA GLY A 174 -4.35 12.55 20.59
C GLY A 174 -5.26 11.39 21.00
N LYS A 175 -5.98 11.52 22.11
CA LYS A 175 -6.97 10.48 22.52
C LYS A 175 -8.11 10.30 21.53
N GLY A 176 -8.53 11.37 20.86
CA GLY A 176 -9.47 11.29 19.75
C GLY A 176 -8.88 10.54 18.56
N LEU A 177 -7.66 10.88 18.17
CA LEU A 177 -6.95 10.22 17.07
C LEU A 177 -6.78 8.71 17.32
N GLU A 178 -6.26 8.32 18.49
CA GLU A 178 -6.11 6.92 18.90
C GLU A 178 -7.45 6.16 18.86
N PHE A 179 -8.52 6.78 19.35
CA PHE A 179 -9.82 6.14 19.41
C PHE A 179 -10.44 5.91 18.02
N PHE A 180 -10.27 6.85 17.08
CA PHE A 180 -10.95 6.80 15.79
C PHE A 180 -10.11 6.21 14.65
N SER A 181 -8.79 6.39 14.66
CA SER A 181 -7.95 6.05 13.50
C SER A 181 -6.89 4.98 13.75
N HIS A 182 -6.76 4.47 14.97
CA HIS A 182 -5.68 3.54 15.37
C HIS A 182 -4.27 4.10 15.17
N HIS A 183 -4.14 5.43 15.07
CA HIS A 183 -2.86 6.09 15.13
C HIS A 183 -2.45 6.25 16.60
N GLU A 184 -1.16 6.26 16.86
CA GLU A 184 -0.62 6.58 18.17
C GLU A 184 -0.33 8.07 18.29
N ALA A 185 -0.59 8.63 19.47
CA ALA A 185 -0.34 10.04 19.77
C ALA A 185 0.62 10.19 20.94
N VAL A 186 1.68 10.95 20.74
CA VAL A 186 2.67 11.29 21.74
C VAL A 186 2.69 12.80 21.97
N GLN A 187 3.03 13.23 23.19
CA GLN A 187 3.12 14.64 23.55
C GLN A 187 4.56 15.10 23.77
N THR A 188 5.49 14.17 24.00
CA THR A 188 6.89 14.47 24.28
C THR A 188 7.83 13.52 23.52
N VAL A 189 9.08 13.94 23.40
CA VAL A 189 10.14 13.13 22.79
C VAL A 189 10.31 11.79 23.53
N GLU A 190 10.26 11.80 24.86
CA GLU A 190 10.41 10.59 25.68
C GLU A 190 9.29 9.58 25.38
N GLN A 191 8.05 10.05 25.27
CA GLN A 191 6.93 9.18 24.89
C GLN A 191 7.10 8.59 23.49
N ALA A 192 7.63 9.37 22.55
CA ALA A 192 7.92 8.88 21.20
C ALA A 192 9.01 7.80 21.23
N GLU A 193 10.09 8.01 22.00
CA GLU A 193 11.16 7.02 22.16
C GLU A 193 10.67 5.74 22.85
N ASP A 194 9.82 5.84 23.87
CA ASP A 194 9.21 4.68 24.54
C ASP A 194 8.37 3.86 23.57
N LYS A 195 7.59 4.51 22.70
CA LYS A 195 6.83 3.82 21.65
C LYS A 195 7.72 3.08 20.65
N ILE A 196 8.88 3.62 20.29
CA ILE A 196 9.82 2.92 19.42
C ILE A 196 10.30 1.61 20.08
N ARG A 197 10.66 1.65 21.38
CA ARG A 197 11.10 0.46 22.11
C ARG A 197 9.97 -0.58 22.19
N GLU A 198 8.75 -0.14 22.50
CA GLU A 198 7.55 -0.99 22.54
C GLU A 198 7.34 -1.71 21.20
N TYR A 199 7.42 -0.99 20.06
CA TYR A 199 7.18 -1.58 18.74
C TYR A 199 8.29 -2.53 18.29
N VAL A 200 9.54 -2.22 18.60
CA VAL A 200 10.67 -3.11 18.34
C VAL A 200 10.52 -4.40 19.15
N GLU A 201 10.12 -4.30 20.43
CA GLU A 201 9.88 -5.46 21.30
C GLU A 201 8.66 -6.29 20.83
N ALA A 202 7.60 -5.64 20.36
CA ALA A 202 6.41 -6.30 19.79
C ALA A 202 6.68 -6.99 18.44
N GLY A 203 7.86 -6.78 17.83
CA GLY A 203 8.27 -7.46 16.61
C GLY A 203 7.71 -6.84 15.33
N TYR A 204 7.41 -5.54 15.32
CA TYR A 204 7.16 -4.81 14.10
C TYR A 204 8.44 -4.70 13.26
N ASP A 205 8.32 -4.85 11.93
CA ASP A 205 9.47 -4.86 11.01
C ASP A 205 9.99 -3.45 10.70
N ALA A 206 9.15 -2.42 10.86
CA ALA A 206 9.50 -1.01 10.67
C ALA A 206 8.70 -0.11 11.61
N ILE A 207 9.22 1.10 11.81
CA ILE A 207 8.55 2.16 12.57
C ILE A 207 7.92 3.15 11.59
N LYS A 208 6.60 3.31 11.66
CA LYS A 208 5.86 4.28 10.82
C LYS A 208 5.80 5.64 11.51
N THR A 209 6.56 6.61 10.99
CA THR A 209 6.38 8.02 11.36
C THR A 209 5.22 8.64 10.60
N TYR A 210 4.47 9.52 11.26
CA TYR A 210 3.41 10.30 10.62
C TYR A 210 3.61 11.80 10.92
N HIS A 211 2.62 12.52 11.39
CA HIS A 211 2.75 13.95 11.69
C HIS A 211 3.45 14.21 13.05
N LEU A 212 4.73 13.86 13.12
CA LEU A 212 5.58 14.20 14.28
C LEU A 212 6.02 15.67 14.21
N ASP A 213 6.29 16.29 15.38
CA ASP A 213 7.08 17.52 15.41
C ASP A 213 8.57 17.24 15.14
N MET A 214 9.34 18.24 14.77
CA MET A 214 10.75 18.06 14.39
C MET A 214 11.62 17.47 15.52
N PRO A 215 11.47 17.86 16.80
CA PRO A 215 12.21 17.22 17.90
C PRO A 215 11.93 15.72 18.01
N SER A 216 10.65 15.31 18.05
CA SER A 216 10.26 13.90 18.11
C SER A 216 10.68 13.13 16.87
N TYR A 217 10.53 13.71 15.68
CA TYR A 217 10.97 13.12 14.42
C TYR A 217 12.47 12.77 14.41
N ARG A 218 13.32 13.71 14.85
CA ARG A 218 14.77 13.48 14.92
C ARG A 218 15.12 12.43 15.95
N ALA A 219 14.49 12.46 17.12
CA ALA A 219 14.74 11.48 18.19
C ALA A 219 14.32 10.06 17.77
N VAL A 220 13.11 9.92 17.18
CA VAL A 220 12.59 8.65 16.66
C VAL A 220 13.54 8.03 15.63
N ASN A 221 13.96 8.82 14.62
CA ASN A 221 14.84 8.31 13.58
C ASN A 221 16.24 7.93 14.12
N LYS A 222 16.76 8.70 15.07
CA LYS A 222 18.03 8.42 15.73
C LYS A 222 17.94 7.13 16.54
N LEU A 223 16.95 7.00 17.42
CA LEU A 223 16.78 5.83 18.27
C LEU A 223 16.51 4.56 17.45
N ALA A 224 15.66 4.66 16.41
CA ALA A 224 15.39 3.53 15.51
C ALA A 224 16.69 3.05 14.85
N ALA A 225 17.54 3.96 14.36
CA ALA A 225 18.84 3.61 13.79
C ALA A 225 19.77 2.92 14.83
N GLU A 226 19.79 3.38 16.09
CA GLU A 226 20.55 2.77 17.18
C GLU A 226 20.07 1.36 17.53
N LEU A 227 18.75 1.12 17.44
CA LEU A 227 18.13 -0.18 17.66
C LEU A 227 18.17 -1.11 16.41
N GLY A 228 18.67 -0.62 15.27
CA GLY A 228 18.67 -1.35 14.01
C GLY A 228 17.29 -1.48 13.37
N ALA A 229 16.31 -0.68 13.81
CA ALA A 229 14.98 -0.66 13.24
C ALA A 229 14.90 0.25 12.02
N HIS A 230 14.12 -0.16 11.02
CA HIS A 230 13.85 0.62 9.81
C HIS A 230 12.79 1.69 10.08
N THR A 231 13.00 2.92 9.61
CA THR A 231 11.98 3.98 9.69
C THR A 231 11.43 4.29 8.31
N VAL A 232 10.11 4.35 8.22
CA VAL A 232 9.34 4.71 7.03
C VAL A 232 8.23 5.68 7.43
N GLY A 233 7.89 6.62 6.59
CA GLY A 233 6.73 7.46 6.89
C GLY A 233 6.78 8.84 6.26
N HIS A 234 5.98 9.70 6.87
CA HIS A 234 5.79 11.07 6.45
C HIS A 234 6.80 12.01 7.11
N PHE A 235 7.10 13.09 6.42
CA PHE A 235 7.85 14.19 7.00
C PHE A 235 6.97 15.04 7.93
N PRO A 236 7.56 15.67 8.96
CA PRO A 236 6.91 16.73 9.73
C PRO A 236 6.35 17.85 8.83
N LEU A 237 5.27 18.49 9.28
CA LEU A 237 4.65 19.57 8.50
C LEU A 237 5.57 20.77 8.29
N ASP A 238 6.55 20.98 9.17
CA ASP A 238 7.57 22.04 9.11
C ASP A 238 8.92 21.55 8.55
N PHE A 239 8.96 20.32 7.98
CA PHE A 239 10.15 19.77 7.32
C PHE A 239 10.51 20.60 6.09
N THR A 240 11.78 20.89 5.90
CA THR A 240 12.32 21.62 4.75
C THR A 240 13.29 20.74 3.95
N LEU A 241 13.62 21.11 2.71
CA LEU A 241 14.60 20.38 1.91
C LEU A 241 15.99 20.34 2.56
N ASP A 242 16.35 21.32 3.39
CA ASP A 242 17.63 21.28 4.11
C ASP A 242 17.70 20.15 5.12
N GLU A 243 16.57 19.71 5.68
CA GLU A 243 16.49 18.56 6.58
C GLU A 243 16.83 17.23 5.90
N LEU A 244 16.67 17.11 4.56
CA LEU A 244 17.12 15.93 3.82
C LEU A 244 18.63 15.69 3.98
N LYS A 245 19.42 16.74 4.19
CA LYS A 245 20.88 16.65 4.38
C LYS A 245 21.27 15.95 5.68
N VAL A 246 20.41 15.98 6.67
CA VAL A 246 20.69 15.51 8.04
C VAL A 246 19.78 14.40 8.55
N THR A 247 18.65 14.15 7.89
CA THR A 247 17.70 13.11 8.29
C THR A 247 18.35 11.72 8.37
N GLN A 248 17.86 10.90 9.30
CA GLN A 248 18.22 9.49 9.43
C GLN A 248 17.09 8.55 8.97
N GLN A 249 15.96 9.11 8.50
CA GLN A 249 14.89 8.32 7.88
C GLN A 249 15.41 7.65 6.62
N ARG A 250 15.10 6.36 6.48
CA ARG A 250 15.64 5.52 5.40
C ARG A 250 14.67 5.31 4.26
N GLU A 251 13.40 5.61 4.46
CA GLU A 251 12.38 5.40 3.46
C GLU A 251 11.29 6.47 3.53
N LEU A 252 10.92 7.01 2.37
CA LEU A 252 9.74 7.86 2.22
C LEU A 252 8.53 7.00 1.94
N ALA A 253 7.46 7.22 2.70
CA ALA A 253 6.20 6.50 2.50
C ALA A 253 5.63 6.71 1.09
N HIS A 254 5.82 7.93 0.54
CA HIS A 254 5.37 8.31 -0.79
C HIS A 254 6.33 9.34 -1.41
N LEU A 255 6.41 9.36 -2.74
CA LEU A 255 7.06 10.45 -3.48
C LEU A 255 6.42 11.82 -3.16
N GLU A 256 5.15 11.79 -2.80
CA GLU A 256 4.36 12.94 -2.36
C GLU A 256 5.03 13.76 -1.25
N GLU A 257 5.78 13.14 -0.35
CA GLU A 257 6.43 13.82 0.77
C GLU A 257 7.34 14.95 0.28
N ILE A 258 8.14 14.69 -0.75
CA ILE A 258 9.00 15.70 -1.35
C ILE A 258 8.17 16.76 -2.08
N VAL A 259 7.16 16.34 -2.84
CA VAL A 259 6.27 17.27 -3.56
C VAL A 259 5.57 18.21 -2.57
N SER A 260 5.13 17.70 -1.43
CA SER A 260 4.49 18.50 -0.37
C SER A 260 5.44 19.52 0.25
N VAL A 261 6.71 19.18 0.47
CA VAL A 261 7.74 20.15 0.90
C VAL A 261 7.92 21.24 -0.15
N LEU A 262 8.09 20.87 -1.41
CA LEU A 262 8.26 21.82 -2.52
C LEU A 262 7.08 22.77 -2.68
N ILE A 263 5.84 22.30 -2.51
CA ILE A 263 4.64 23.13 -2.55
C ILE A 263 4.64 24.13 -1.40
N ARG A 264 4.98 23.72 -0.18
CA ARG A 264 5.06 24.62 0.98
C ARG A 264 6.11 25.71 0.80
N GLU A 265 7.31 25.34 0.34
CA GLU A 265 8.40 26.30 0.07
C GLU A 265 8.07 27.24 -1.10
N PHE A 266 7.48 26.74 -2.16
CA PHE A 266 7.06 27.55 -3.31
C PHE A 266 5.92 28.51 -2.94
N GLY A 267 4.96 28.05 -2.12
CA GLY A 267 3.74 28.78 -1.76
C GLY A 267 2.63 28.59 -2.78
N SER A 268 1.74 29.60 -2.92
CA SER A 268 0.51 29.45 -3.73
C SER A 268 0.79 29.26 -5.22
N ILE A 269 0.51 28.06 -5.73
CA ILE A 269 0.58 27.71 -7.17
C ILE A 269 -0.45 28.53 -7.95
N ASN A 270 -1.65 28.72 -7.42
CA ASN A 270 -2.72 29.50 -8.05
C ASN A 270 -2.32 30.96 -8.32
N LYS A 271 -1.52 31.53 -7.42
CA LYS A 271 -1.05 32.93 -7.58
C LYS A 271 0.19 33.07 -8.47
N LYS A 272 1.11 32.10 -8.38
CA LYS A 272 2.42 32.16 -9.07
C LYS A 272 2.43 31.46 -10.42
N GLY A 273 1.47 30.57 -10.66
CA GLY A 273 1.30 29.82 -11.90
C GLY A 273 2.02 28.46 -11.91
N LYS A 274 1.42 27.51 -12.64
CA LYS A 274 1.93 26.12 -12.77
C LYS A 274 3.34 26.08 -13.39
N GLU A 275 3.60 26.84 -14.43
CA GLU A 275 4.91 26.85 -15.13
C GLU A 275 6.06 27.32 -14.22
N ALA A 276 5.81 28.33 -13.39
CA ALA A 276 6.79 28.78 -12.41
C ALA A 276 7.07 27.71 -11.35
N PHE A 277 6.04 26.94 -10.96
CA PHE A 277 6.18 25.82 -10.03
C PHE A 277 6.99 24.66 -10.67
N TYR A 278 6.72 24.31 -11.92
CA TYR A 278 7.48 23.26 -12.63
C TYR A 278 8.94 23.62 -12.76
N LYS A 279 9.22 24.87 -13.13
CA LYS A 279 10.60 25.34 -13.18
C LYS A 279 11.26 25.29 -11.80
N TYR A 280 10.58 25.69 -10.74
CA TYR A 280 11.09 25.64 -9.38
C TYR A 280 11.49 24.19 -8.99
N ILE A 281 10.64 23.19 -9.33
CA ILE A 281 10.94 21.77 -9.06
C ILE A 281 12.18 21.33 -9.85
N GLN A 282 12.23 21.67 -11.14
CA GLN A 282 13.40 21.33 -12.01
C GLN A 282 14.71 21.92 -11.45
N ASP A 283 14.66 23.17 -11.02
CA ASP A 283 15.82 23.85 -10.45
C ASP A 283 16.30 23.23 -9.12
N ARG A 284 15.38 22.58 -8.35
CA ARG A 284 15.66 21.91 -7.06
C ARG A 284 15.94 20.41 -7.21
N SER A 285 15.61 19.81 -8.34
CA SER A 285 15.68 18.35 -8.54
C SER A 285 17.06 17.78 -8.27
N GLN A 286 18.14 18.42 -8.74
CA GLN A 286 19.50 17.93 -8.55
C GLN A 286 19.88 17.86 -7.06
N GLU A 287 19.59 18.91 -6.28
CA GLU A 287 19.85 18.93 -4.84
C GLU A 287 19.09 17.81 -4.10
N ILE A 288 17.82 17.58 -4.47
CA ILE A 288 16.99 16.53 -3.89
C ILE A 288 17.63 15.17 -4.19
N ILE A 289 17.97 14.90 -5.44
CA ILE A 289 18.58 13.63 -5.88
C ILE A 289 19.89 13.38 -5.14
N ASP A 290 20.78 14.38 -5.08
CA ASP A 290 22.06 14.26 -4.40
C ASP A 290 21.87 13.88 -2.91
N ASN A 291 20.88 14.46 -2.25
CA ASN A 291 20.57 14.15 -0.85
C ASN A 291 19.98 12.75 -0.68
N LEU A 292 19.06 12.33 -1.54
CA LEU A 292 18.47 10.98 -1.50
C LEU A 292 19.57 9.91 -1.68
N LEU A 293 20.46 10.10 -2.64
CA LEU A 293 21.58 9.18 -2.90
C LEU A 293 22.60 9.19 -1.75
N ALA A 294 23.00 10.37 -1.26
CA ALA A 294 23.96 10.49 -0.16
C ALA A 294 23.47 9.86 1.14
N LYS A 295 22.15 9.81 1.35
CA LYS A 295 21.52 9.24 2.54
C LYS A 295 21.01 7.82 2.34
N ASP A 296 21.14 7.26 1.13
CA ASP A 296 20.60 5.94 0.77
C ASP A 296 19.09 5.82 1.12
N ILE A 297 18.33 6.86 0.76
CA ILE A 297 16.89 6.90 1.01
C ILE A 297 16.17 6.21 -0.13
N THR A 298 15.35 5.23 0.21
CA THR A 298 14.42 4.57 -0.71
C THR A 298 13.12 5.36 -0.80
N VAL A 299 12.58 5.52 -2.01
CA VAL A 299 11.31 6.21 -2.25
C VAL A 299 10.25 5.21 -2.67
N ASN A 300 9.17 5.15 -1.91
CA ASN A 300 7.98 4.44 -2.32
C ASN A 300 7.19 5.32 -3.30
N SER A 301 6.75 4.77 -4.42
CA SER A 301 6.23 5.60 -5.52
C SER A 301 4.82 6.13 -5.27
N VAL A 302 3.87 5.26 -4.98
CA VAL A 302 2.44 5.59 -4.75
C VAL A 302 1.88 6.61 -5.77
N LEU A 303 2.21 6.44 -7.04
CA LEU A 303 1.80 7.35 -8.11
C LEU A 303 0.34 7.21 -8.46
N LEU A 304 -0.15 5.96 -8.57
CA LEU A 304 -1.53 5.66 -8.97
C LEU A 304 -2.54 6.38 -8.07
N TYR A 305 -2.28 6.41 -6.77
CA TYR A 305 -3.16 7.08 -5.82
C TYR A 305 -3.26 8.57 -6.12
N MET A 306 -2.13 9.23 -6.41
CA MET A 306 -2.08 10.65 -6.74
C MET A 306 -2.71 10.96 -8.10
N GLU A 307 -2.49 10.15 -9.11
CA GLU A 307 -3.12 10.25 -10.43
C GLU A 307 -4.66 10.09 -10.32
N ASN A 308 -5.12 9.16 -9.48
CA ASN A 308 -6.55 8.94 -9.26
C ASN A 308 -7.29 10.13 -8.64
N ILE A 309 -6.64 11.00 -7.86
CA ILE A 309 -7.32 12.11 -7.18
C ILE A 309 -7.92 13.09 -8.20
N HIS A 310 -7.14 13.50 -9.21
CA HIS A 310 -7.61 14.40 -10.23
C HIS A 310 -8.71 13.79 -11.12
N ASP A 311 -8.59 12.51 -11.45
CA ASP A 311 -9.60 11.77 -12.20
C ASP A 311 -10.95 11.72 -11.46
N GLN A 312 -10.93 11.48 -10.13
CA GLN A 312 -12.14 11.47 -9.30
C GLN A 312 -12.84 12.83 -9.27
N PHE A 313 -12.05 13.89 -9.27
CA PHE A 313 -12.59 15.24 -9.31
C PHE A 313 -13.24 15.58 -10.65
N SER A 314 -12.63 15.17 -11.76
CA SER A 314 -13.09 15.50 -13.11
C SER A 314 -14.25 14.61 -13.59
N ASP A 315 -14.20 13.30 -13.31
CA ASP A 315 -15.20 12.30 -13.73
C ASP A 315 -15.21 11.09 -12.78
N LEU A 316 -15.80 11.27 -11.60
CA LEU A 316 -15.88 10.18 -10.60
C LEU A 316 -16.61 8.94 -11.15
N GLU A 317 -17.74 9.11 -11.83
CA GLU A 317 -18.53 7.98 -12.32
C GLU A 317 -17.81 7.19 -13.43
N GLY A 318 -17.15 7.91 -14.36
CA GLY A 318 -16.31 7.28 -15.38
C GLY A 318 -15.13 6.54 -14.76
N LYS A 319 -14.51 7.13 -13.72
CA LYS A 319 -13.40 6.50 -13.01
C LYS A 319 -13.83 5.24 -12.27
N LEU A 320 -14.98 5.24 -11.58
CA LEU A 320 -15.53 4.07 -10.88
C LEU A 320 -15.68 2.86 -11.81
N LYS A 321 -16.10 3.05 -13.07
CA LYS A 321 -16.22 1.99 -14.07
C LYS A 321 -14.90 1.36 -14.51
N THR A 322 -13.76 1.93 -14.11
CA THR A 322 -12.43 1.37 -14.39
C THR A 322 -11.84 0.61 -13.20
N VAL A 323 -12.59 0.51 -12.10
CA VAL A 323 -12.16 -0.07 -10.84
C VAL A 323 -13.01 -1.31 -10.54
N PRO A 324 -12.41 -2.47 -10.21
CA PRO A 324 -13.17 -3.68 -9.89
C PRO A 324 -13.76 -3.59 -8.47
N LEU A 325 -14.83 -2.81 -8.32
CA LEU A 325 -15.49 -2.46 -7.05
C LEU A 325 -16.04 -3.65 -6.29
N GLU A 326 -16.39 -4.73 -6.99
CA GLU A 326 -16.95 -5.95 -6.42
C GLU A 326 -15.99 -6.62 -5.43
N TYR A 327 -14.70 -6.40 -5.57
CA TYR A 327 -13.67 -6.99 -4.70
C TYR A 327 -13.33 -6.14 -3.47
N VAL A 328 -13.83 -4.91 -3.39
CA VAL A 328 -13.52 -4.00 -2.28
C VAL A 328 -14.54 -4.15 -1.16
N ASN A 329 -14.06 -4.03 0.09
CA ASN A 329 -14.92 -3.98 1.28
C ASN A 329 -16.13 -3.05 1.04
N PRO A 330 -17.36 -3.58 1.13
CA PRO A 330 -18.57 -2.83 0.79
C PRO A 330 -18.75 -1.54 1.57
N ALA A 331 -18.41 -1.53 2.87
CA ALA A 331 -18.58 -0.34 3.69
C ALA A 331 -17.62 0.80 3.30
N LEU A 332 -16.45 0.48 2.74
CA LEU A 332 -15.54 1.48 2.18
C LEU A 332 -16.06 2.04 0.85
N VAL A 333 -16.57 1.17 -0.03
CA VAL A 333 -17.17 1.59 -1.31
C VAL A 333 -18.40 2.45 -1.09
N GLU A 334 -19.36 1.96 -0.31
CA GLU A 334 -20.67 2.58 -0.05
C GLU A 334 -20.53 3.87 0.75
N GLY A 335 -19.57 3.91 1.66
CA GLY A 335 -19.26 5.06 2.48
C GLY A 335 -20.23 5.32 3.62
N THR A 336 -19.90 6.30 4.44
CA THR A 336 -20.71 6.74 5.56
C THR A 336 -20.62 8.25 5.74
N LYS A 337 -21.74 8.88 6.13
CA LYS A 337 -21.79 10.29 6.54
C LYS A 337 -21.74 10.34 8.07
N LEU A 338 -20.55 10.40 8.62
CA LEU A 338 -20.35 10.40 10.08
C LEU A 338 -20.69 11.75 10.72
N ILE A 339 -20.27 12.85 10.07
CA ILE A 339 -20.57 14.23 10.46
C ILE A 339 -20.84 15.05 9.20
N PRO A 340 -21.61 16.16 9.28
CA PRO A 340 -21.72 17.08 8.16
C PRO A 340 -20.36 17.53 7.63
N GLY A 341 -20.09 17.32 6.33
CA GLY A 341 -18.85 17.70 5.68
C GLY A 341 -17.72 16.67 5.74
N PHE A 342 -17.83 15.58 6.51
CA PHE A 342 -16.84 14.50 6.53
C PHE A 342 -17.35 13.29 5.73
N LYS A 343 -16.85 13.14 4.51
CA LYS A 343 -17.21 12.09 3.58
C LYS A 343 -16.14 11.00 3.62
N VAL A 344 -16.56 9.75 3.82
CA VAL A 344 -15.72 8.57 3.73
C VAL A 344 -16.43 7.55 2.86
N GLY A 345 -15.93 7.31 1.68
CA GLY A 345 -16.50 6.36 0.73
C GLY A 345 -16.05 6.65 -0.69
N TRP A 346 -16.34 5.73 -1.61
CA TRP A 346 -15.94 5.85 -3.01
C TRP A 346 -17.07 6.31 -3.93
N LEU A 347 -18.34 5.98 -3.58
CA LEU A 347 -19.49 6.33 -4.42
C LEU A 347 -19.80 7.83 -4.39
N PRO A 348 -20.49 8.35 -5.43
CA PRO A 348 -20.95 9.74 -5.48
C PRO A 348 -21.74 10.13 -4.21
N GLY A 349 -21.52 11.33 -3.72
CA GLY A 349 -22.09 11.83 -2.48
C GLY A 349 -21.30 11.44 -1.21
N PHE A 350 -20.40 10.47 -1.28
CA PHE A 350 -19.54 10.01 -0.18
C PHE A 350 -18.04 10.20 -0.46
N ASN A 351 -17.67 10.51 -1.70
CA ASN A 351 -16.28 10.73 -2.09
C ASN A 351 -15.85 12.17 -1.77
N GLN A 352 -14.74 12.31 -1.02
CA GLN A 352 -14.24 13.63 -0.65
C GLN A 352 -13.59 14.39 -1.81
N PHE A 353 -13.17 13.69 -2.87
CA PHE A 353 -12.51 14.29 -4.03
C PHE A 353 -13.48 14.59 -5.18
N GLU A 354 -14.76 14.27 -5.08
CA GLU A 354 -15.74 14.58 -6.13
C GLU A 354 -15.96 16.11 -6.30
N ALA A 355 -16.28 16.55 -7.51
CA ALA A 355 -16.49 17.97 -7.85
C ALA A 355 -17.56 18.65 -6.99
N GLU A 356 -18.63 17.92 -6.61
CA GLU A 356 -19.72 18.44 -5.75
C GLU A 356 -19.26 18.81 -4.33
N SER A 357 -18.09 18.35 -3.91
CA SER A 357 -17.45 18.77 -2.67
C SER A 357 -16.86 20.18 -2.74
N HIS A 358 -16.80 20.77 -3.95
CA HIS A 358 -16.24 22.09 -4.26
C HIS A 358 -17.28 22.93 -5.04
N PRO A 359 -18.37 23.37 -4.40
CA PRO A 359 -19.56 23.92 -5.10
C PRO A 359 -19.34 25.30 -5.71
N HIS A 360 -18.27 26.01 -5.36
CA HIS A 360 -17.98 27.34 -5.91
C HIS A 360 -17.05 27.23 -7.13
N GLU A 361 -17.37 27.93 -8.23
CA GLU A 361 -16.55 27.93 -9.47
C GLU A 361 -15.08 28.33 -9.22
N GLN A 362 -14.85 29.26 -8.29
CA GLN A 362 -13.49 29.67 -7.92
C GLN A 362 -12.73 28.53 -7.23
N ASP A 363 -13.37 27.82 -6.28
CA ASP A 363 -12.78 26.69 -5.58
C ASP A 363 -12.46 25.56 -6.56
N TYR A 364 -13.37 25.30 -7.51
CA TYR A 364 -13.17 24.32 -8.56
C TYR A 364 -11.91 24.61 -9.39
N LYS A 365 -11.76 25.85 -9.88
CA LYS A 365 -10.59 26.24 -10.68
C LYS A 365 -9.29 26.17 -9.90
N GLU A 366 -9.31 26.59 -8.64
CA GLU A 366 -8.12 26.52 -7.78
C GLU A 366 -7.72 25.08 -7.46
N TYR A 367 -8.70 24.21 -7.25
CA TYR A 367 -8.52 22.79 -7.00
C TYR A 367 -7.95 22.07 -8.24
N ASP A 368 -8.52 22.30 -9.42
CA ASP A 368 -8.04 21.75 -10.70
C ASP A 368 -6.59 22.17 -10.99
N VAL A 369 -6.26 23.46 -10.83
CA VAL A 369 -4.89 23.97 -10.99
C VAL A 369 -3.93 23.29 -10.01
N TYR A 370 -4.32 23.14 -8.76
CA TYR A 370 -3.51 22.55 -7.71
C TYR A 370 -3.20 21.08 -8.00
N TRP A 371 -4.20 20.25 -8.28
CA TRP A 371 -4.01 18.82 -8.49
C TRP A 371 -3.31 18.50 -9.81
N THR A 372 -3.64 19.23 -10.89
CA THR A 372 -2.89 19.13 -12.15
C THR A 372 -1.39 19.44 -11.94
N ALA A 373 -1.10 20.49 -11.17
CA ALA A 373 0.28 20.90 -10.91
C ALA A 373 1.00 19.86 -10.02
N ARG A 374 0.31 19.30 -9.04
CA ARG A 374 0.80 18.28 -8.12
C ARG A 374 1.13 16.98 -8.85
N GLU A 375 0.25 16.47 -9.70
CA GLU A 375 0.47 15.31 -10.53
C GLU A 375 1.71 15.49 -11.43
N LYS A 376 1.80 16.63 -12.13
CA LYS A 376 2.95 16.94 -12.97
C LYS A 376 4.26 17.03 -12.18
N ALA A 377 4.20 17.53 -10.95
CA ALA A 377 5.34 17.60 -10.04
C ALA A 377 5.92 16.21 -9.73
N HIS A 378 5.05 15.21 -9.46
CA HIS A 378 5.47 13.81 -9.25
C HIS A 378 6.21 13.27 -10.48
N HIS A 379 5.70 13.51 -11.69
CA HIS A 379 6.35 13.05 -12.92
C HIS A 379 7.70 13.72 -13.19
N ILE A 380 7.85 15.03 -12.86
CA ILE A 380 9.14 15.73 -13.01
C ILE A 380 10.19 15.11 -12.07
N LEU A 381 9.84 14.91 -10.80
CA LEU A 381 10.75 14.31 -9.82
C LEU A 381 11.04 12.84 -10.13
N LEU A 382 10.01 12.05 -10.47
CA LEU A 382 10.18 10.66 -10.86
C LEU A 382 11.18 10.52 -12.02
N LYS A 383 11.05 11.35 -13.06
CA LYS A 383 11.97 11.34 -14.18
C LYS A 383 13.40 11.62 -13.74
N ALA A 384 13.63 12.62 -12.91
CA ALA A 384 14.94 12.92 -12.36
C ALA A 384 15.51 11.78 -11.52
N MET A 385 14.66 11.12 -10.69
CA MET A 385 15.05 9.95 -9.89
C MET A 385 15.46 8.76 -10.77
N ILE A 386 14.73 8.49 -11.86
CA ILE A 386 15.03 7.41 -12.81
C ILE A 386 16.39 7.68 -13.49
N GLU A 387 16.61 8.90 -13.98
CA GLU A 387 17.85 9.30 -14.67
C GLU A 387 19.09 9.18 -13.79
N HIS A 388 18.94 9.28 -12.46
CA HIS A 388 20.03 9.21 -11.50
C HIS A 388 20.06 7.92 -10.66
N ASN A 389 19.23 6.92 -11.01
CA ASN A 389 19.15 5.63 -10.32
C ASN A 389 18.87 5.72 -8.81
N VAL A 390 17.99 6.62 -8.39
CA VAL A 390 17.45 6.63 -7.02
C VAL A 390 16.70 5.32 -6.79
N LYS A 391 16.83 4.73 -5.61
CA LYS A 391 16.10 3.51 -5.24
C LYS A 391 14.60 3.79 -5.12
N ILE A 392 13.83 3.16 -6.00
CA ILE A 392 12.35 3.27 -6.02
C ILE A 392 11.76 1.89 -5.81
N ILE A 393 10.72 1.80 -4.99
CA ILE A 393 9.88 0.62 -4.79
C ILE A 393 8.43 0.97 -5.11
N ALA A 394 7.69 0.01 -5.66
CA ALA A 394 6.28 0.20 -5.99
C ALA A 394 5.38 -0.11 -4.80
N GLY A 395 4.53 0.83 -4.44
CA GLY A 395 3.46 0.64 -3.47
C GLY A 395 2.17 1.23 -3.97
N SER A 396 1.06 0.55 -3.69
CA SER A 396 -0.25 0.95 -4.20
C SER A 396 -1.03 1.86 -3.27
N ASP A 397 -0.72 1.85 -1.98
CA ASP A 397 -1.46 2.55 -0.92
C ASP A 397 -2.94 2.12 -0.85
N THR A 398 -3.17 0.80 -0.94
CA THR A 398 -4.51 0.22 -0.82
C THR A 398 -5.14 0.54 0.54
N GLY A 399 -6.47 0.65 0.55
CA GLY A 399 -7.20 1.24 1.67
C GLY A 399 -7.51 2.73 1.43
N GLY A 400 -6.81 3.38 0.50
CA GLY A 400 -7.12 4.70 -0.02
C GLY A 400 -8.22 4.69 -1.10
N PHE A 401 -8.46 5.84 -1.70
CA PHE A 401 -9.56 6.02 -2.67
C PHE A 401 -9.25 5.39 -4.04
N LEU A 402 -10.14 4.51 -4.50
CA LEU A 402 -10.13 3.83 -5.80
C LEU A 402 -8.87 2.98 -6.04
N VAL A 403 -8.28 2.44 -4.97
CA VAL A 403 -7.08 1.60 -5.00
C VAL A 403 -7.42 0.22 -4.47
N VAL A 404 -7.59 -0.76 -5.36
CA VAL A 404 -8.08 -2.11 -5.04
C VAL A 404 -6.93 -3.06 -4.73
N PRO A 405 -6.95 -3.79 -3.58
CA PRO A 405 -5.92 -4.73 -3.20
C PRO A 405 -5.57 -5.74 -4.32
N GLY A 406 -4.27 -5.93 -4.56
CA GLY A 406 -3.74 -6.80 -5.61
C GLY A 406 -3.81 -6.20 -7.01
N PHE A 407 -4.95 -5.68 -7.43
CA PHE A 407 -5.15 -5.09 -8.77
C PHE A 407 -4.37 -3.78 -8.97
N ALA A 408 -4.29 -2.97 -7.92
CA ALA A 408 -3.68 -1.64 -7.98
C ALA A 408 -2.18 -1.69 -8.27
N LEU A 409 -1.44 -2.69 -7.76
CA LEU A 409 -0.01 -2.81 -7.99
C LEU A 409 0.34 -2.90 -9.49
N HIS A 410 -0.44 -3.61 -10.29
CA HIS A 410 -0.21 -3.69 -11.73
C HIS A 410 -0.37 -2.33 -12.43
N LYS A 411 -1.32 -1.50 -11.96
CA LYS A 411 -1.51 -0.14 -12.46
C LYS A 411 -0.37 0.77 -11.99
N GLU A 412 0.09 0.62 -10.74
CA GLU A 412 1.23 1.36 -10.19
C GLU A 412 2.51 1.11 -11.00
N ILE A 413 2.83 -0.16 -11.27
CA ILE A 413 3.99 -0.53 -12.11
C ILE A 413 3.84 0.06 -13.52
N GLN A 414 2.62 0.13 -14.05
CA GLN A 414 2.36 0.76 -15.34
C GLN A 414 2.56 2.28 -15.29
N SER A 415 2.14 2.96 -14.22
CA SER A 415 2.38 4.41 -14.01
C SER A 415 3.87 4.70 -13.95
N LEU A 416 4.67 3.87 -13.26
CA LEU A 416 6.12 3.98 -13.23
C LEU A 416 6.74 3.83 -14.63
N LYS A 417 6.27 2.85 -15.43
CA LYS A 417 6.70 2.70 -16.83
C LYS A 417 6.33 3.92 -17.67
N ASN A 418 5.12 4.46 -17.51
CA ASN A 418 4.67 5.66 -18.21
C ASN A 418 5.48 6.90 -17.79
N GLY A 419 5.94 6.95 -16.54
CA GLY A 419 6.83 7.99 -16.01
C GLY A 419 8.26 7.94 -16.54
N GLY A 420 8.62 6.91 -17.36
CA GLY A 420 9.91 6.83 -18.05
C GLY A 420 10.77 5.61 -17.76
N MET A 421 10.34 4.71 -16.87
CA MET A 421 11.03 3.44 -16.65
C MET A 421 10.90 2.50 -17.85
N THR A 422 11.94 1.69 -18.11
CA THR A 422 11.79 0.51 -18.95
C THR A 422 10.89 -0.52 -18.27
N PRO A 423 10.27 -1.48 -18.99
CA PRO A 423 9.52 -2.55 -18.36
C PRO A 423 10.31 -3.34 -17.31
N ALA A 424 11.62 -3.56 -17.55
CA ALA A 424 12.52 -4.22 -16.60
C ALA A 424 12.71 -3.41 -15.31
N GLN A 425 12.95 -2.11 -15.42
CA GLN A 425 13.06 -1.22 -14.26
C GLN A 425 11.75 -1.17 -13.46
N ALA A 426 10.61 -1.00 -14.16
CA ALA A 426 9.31 -0.98 -13.51
C ALA A 426 8.99 -2.30 -12.79
N LEU A 427 9.32 -3.45 -13.39
CA LEU A 427 9.15 -4.76 -12.75
C LEU A 427 10.07 -4.91 -11.51
N ALA A 428 11.31 -4.41 -11.58
CA ALA A 428 12.24 -4.45 -10.46
C ALA A 428 11.72 -3.69 -9.23
N THR A 429 10.94 -2.61 -9.41
CA THR A 429 10.33 -1.86 -8.28
C THR A 429 9.33 -2.68 -7.48
N ALA A 430 8.76 -3.74 -8.06
CA ALA A 430 7.82 -4.65 -7.41
C ALA A 430 8.40 -6.07 -7.23
N THR A 431 9.71 -6.26 -7.38
CA THR A 431 10.36 -7.57 -7.20
C THR A 431 11.69 -7.45 -6.45
N SER A 432 12.79 -7.21 -7.14
CA SER A 432 14.14 -7.19 -6.55
C SER A 432 14.38 -6.01 -5.61
N ASN A 433 13.92 -4.80 -5.95
CA ASN A 433 14.17 -3.62 -5.12
C ASN A 433 13.55 -3.73 -3.71
N PRO A 434 12.25 -4.04 -3.54
CA PRO A 434 11.68 -4.21 -2.22
C PRO A 434 12.24 -5.44 -1.49
N ALA A 435 12.61 -6.52 -2.19
CA ALA A 435 13.24 -7.66 -1.58
C ALA A 435 14.63 -7.34 -0.99
N GLU A 436 15.42 -6.52 -1.68
CA GLU A 436 16.69 -5.98 -1.17
C GLU A 436 16.47 -5.10 0.07
N LEU A 437 15.50 -4.18 0.03
CA LEU A 437 15.15 -3.32 1.17
C LEU A 437 14.76 -4.13 2.40
N MET A 438 13.89 -5.13 2.24
CA MET A 438 13.44 -6.02 3.33
C MET A 438 14.47 -7.08 3.70
N LYS A 439 15.58 -7.21 2.96
CA LYS A 439 16.60 -8.25 3.13
C LYS A 439 16.00 -9.67 3.12
N THR A 440 15.06 -9.92 2.21
CA THR A 440 14.37 -11.21 2.08
C THR A 440 14.99 -12.08 0.98
N ASP A 441 14.76 -13.40 1.08
CA ASP A 441 15.18 -14.41 0.07
C ASP A 441 14.29 -14.42 -1.19
N ALA A 442 13.42 -13.42 -1.41
CA ALA A 442 12.50 -13.33 -2.54
C ALA A 442 13.01 -12.35 -3.62
N GLY A 443 12.19 -12.04 -4.60
CA GLY A 443 12.39 -10.95 -5.56
C GLY A 443 13.31 -11.26 -6.74
N ILE A 444 14.06 -12.35 -6.71
CA ILE A 444 14.88 -12.85 -7.81
C ILE A 444 14.75 -14.37 -7.96
N ILE A 445 14.98 -14.90 -9.16
CA ILE A 445 14.88 -16.33 -9.45
C ILE A 445 16.28 -16.93 -9.47
N GLU A 446 16.69 -17.48 -8.33
CA GLU A 446 17.98 -18.17 -8.15
C GLU A 446 17.83 -19.37 -7.23
N ALA A 447 18.73 -20.35 -7.35
CA ALA A 447 18.78 -21.48 -6.44
C ALA A 447 19.03 -21.03 -4.99
N GLY A 448 18.31 -21.63 -4.05
CA GLY A 448 18.30 -21.28 -2.63
C GLY A 448 17.31 -20.20 -2.23
N LYS A 449 16.78 -19.41 -3.17
CA LYS A 449 15.75 -18.41 -2.91
C LYS A 449 14.38 -19.04 -2.68
N ARG A 450 13.45 -18.26 -2.13
CA ARG A 450 12.06 -18.68 -1.92
C ARG A 450 11.39 -19.00 -3.26
N ALA A 451 10.57 -20.04 -3.25
CA ALA A 451 9.71 -20.39 -4.36
C ALA A 451 8.40 -19.58 -4.31
N ASP A 452 8.52 -18.24 -4.45
CA ASP A 452 7.43 -17.30 -4.65
C ASP A 452 7.56 -16.77 -6.08
N LEU A 453 6.73 -17.31 -6.99
CA LEU A 453 6.84 -17.09 -8.44
C LEU A 453 5.47 -16.84 -9.07
N VAL A 454 5.48 -16.12 -10.20
CA VAL A 454 4.29 -15.98 -11.05
C VAL A 454 4.61 -16.50 -12.45
N ILE A 455 3.78 -17.38 -12.96
CA ILE A 455 3.80 -17.86 -14.35
C ILE A 455 2.81 -17.01 -15.14
N LEU A 456 3.29 -16.35 -16.18
CA LEU A 456 2.53 -15.45 -17.04
C LEU A 456 2.34 -16.04 -18.42
N ASN A 457 1.18 -15.81 -19.03
CA ASN A 457 0.91 -16.18 -20.42
C ASN A 457 1.56 -15.24 -21.45
N LYS A 458 2.07 -14.08 -21.03
CA LYS A 458 2.65 -13.06 -21.91
C LYS A 458 3.91 -12.46 -21.29
N ASN A 459 4.85 -12.01 -22.13
CA ASN A 459 6.12 -11.45 -21.70
C ASN A 459 5.97 -10.05 -21.08
N PRO A 460 6.25 -9.85 -19.77
CA PRO A 460 6.13 -8.54 -19.11
C PRO A 460 7.26 -7.56 -19.51
N LEU A 461 8.37 -8.02 -20.06
CA LEU A 461 9.44 -7.14 -20.56
C LEU A 461 9.12 -6.53 -21.93
N VAL A 462 8.14 -7.11 -22.67
CA VAL A 462 7.62 -6.52 -23.92
C VAL A 462 6.56 -5.47 -23.63
N ASP A 463 5.63 -5.80 -22.73
CA ASP A 463 4.62 -4.88 -22.23
C ASP A 463 4.38 -5.19 -20.75
N ILE A 464 4.58 -4.19 -19.91
CA ILE A 464 4.45 -4.36 -18.46
C ILE A 464 3.03 -4.74 -18.02
N LYS A 465 2.01 -4.41 -18.81
CA LYS A 465 0.62 -4.85 -18.59
C LYS A 465 0.47 -6.37 -18.58
N ASN A 466 1.43 -7.08 -19.17
CA ASN A 466 1.44 -8.54 -19.20
C ASN A 466 1.68 -9.17 -17.82
N THR A 467 2.05 -8.40 -16.79
CA THR A 467 2.05 -8.87 -15.39
C THR A 467 0.66 -9.33 -14.93
N GLN A 468 -0.42 -8.85 -15.57
CA GLN A 468 -1.80 -9.27 -15.30
C GLN A 468 -2.19 -10.57 -16.01
N ALA A 469 -1.39 -11.06 -16.96
CA ALA A 469 -1.68 -12.29 -17.72
C ALA A 469 -1.29 -13.55 -16.94
N ILE A 470 -1.74 -13.63 -15.67
CA ILE A 470 -1.38 -14.66 -14.71
C ILE A 470 -2.02 -16.01 -15.09
N ASP A 471 -1.20 -17.05 -15.17
CA ASP A 471 -1.61 -18.44 -15.35
C ASP A 471 -1.58 -19.20 -14.02
N THR A 472 -0.48 -19.06 -13.28
CA THR A 472 -0.26 -19.78 -12.03
C THR A 472 0.55 -18.93 -11.06
N VAL A 473 0.21 -18.99 -9.79
CA VAL A 473 1.00 -18.43 -8.71
C VAL A 473 1.64 -19.56 -7.92
N ILE A 474 2.92 -19.47 -7.69
CA ILE A 474 3.63 -20.31 -6.72
C ILE A 474 3.86 -19.49 -5.47
N LEU A 475 3.25 -19.90 -4.37
CA LEU A 475 3.30 -19.21 -3.09
C LEU A 475 4.00 -20.10 -2.05
N ASN A 476 5.21 -19.78 -1.67
CA ASN A 476 6.01 -20.61 -0.76
C ASN A 476 6.04 -22.09 -1.20
N GLY A 477 6.25 -22.35 -2.51
CA GLY A 477 6.27 -23.68 -3.09
C GLY A 477 4.90 -24.35 -3.30
N ARG A 478 3.79 -23.71 -2.92
CA ARG A 478 2.41 -24.17 -3.18
C ARG A 478 1.98 -23.69 -4.55
N THR A 479 1.43 -24.57 -5.36
CA THR A 479 0.98 -24.24 -6.72
C THR A 479 -0.49 -23.90 -6.72
N LEU A 480 -0.82 -22.69 -7.14
CA LEU A 480 -2.19 -22.16 -7.30
C LEU A 480 -2.43 -21.91 -8.79
N ASP A 481 -3.21 -22.74 -9.43
CA ASP A 481 -3.55 -22.58 -10.85
C ASP A 481 -4.63 -21.50 -11.08
N ARG A 482 -4.89 -21.16 -12.33
CA ARG A 482 -5.86 -20.11 -12.67
C ARG A 482 -7.25 -20.36 -12.10
N ASN A 483 -7.71 -21.63 -12.06
CA ASN A 483 -9.03 -21.93 -11.51
C ASN A 483 -9.10 -21.65 -10.01
N GLN A 484 -8.05 -21.99 -9.27
CA GLN A 484 -7.95 -21.69 -7.84
C GLN A 484 -7.89 -20.17 -7.59
N LEU A 485 -7.11 -19.43 -8.40
CA LEU A 485 -7.03 -17.97 -8.30
C LEU A 485 -8.36 -17.30 -8.65
N ASP A 486 -9.08 -17.78 -9.68
CA ASP A 486 -10.42 -17.29 -10.02
C ASP A 486 -11.44 -17.60 -8.90
N SER A 487 -11.32 -18.77 -8.28
CA SER A 487 -12.16 -19.14 -7.15
C SER A 487 -11.91 -18.27 -5.90
N MET A 488 -10.66 -17.83 -5.67
CA MET A 488 -10.34 -16.87 -4.62
C MET A 488 -11.04 -15.51 -4.85
N LEU A 489 -10.97 -15.01 -6.09
CA LEU A 489 -11.65 -13.77 -6.47
C LEU A 489 -13.16 -13.88 -6.28
N GLU A 490 -13.77 -14.97 -6.75
CA GLU A 490 -15.22 -15.20 -6.60
C GLU A 490 -15.63 -15.34 -5.13
N ALA A 491 -14.84 -16.01 -4.29
CA ALA A 491 -15.12 -16.14 -2.86
C ALA A 491 -15.12 -14.78 -2.15
N VAL A 492 -14.18 -13.88 -2.49
CA VAL A 492 -14.16 -12.52 -1.94
C VAL A 492 -15.35 -11.71 -2.43
N LYS A 493 -15.66 -11.77 -3.72
CA LYS A 493 -16.81 -11.09 -4.31
C LYS A 493 -18.13 -11.55 -3.67
N ASP A 494 -18.32 -12.85 -3.47
CA ASP A 494 -19.51 -13.41 -2.81
C ASP A 494 -19.62 -12.96 -1.36
N ALA A 495 -18.52 -12.96 -0.60
CA ALA A 495 -18.47 -12.47 0.77
C ALA A 495 -18.84 -10.97 0.84
N ASN A 496 -18.27 -10.16 -0.05
CA ASN A 496 -18.60 -8.75 -0.16
C ASN A 496 -20.08 -8.54 -0.52
N ASN A 497 -20.63 -9.28 -1.49
CA ASN A 497 -22.02 -9.17 -1.91
C ASN A 497 -23.01 -9.48 -0.78
N LYS A 498 -22.70 -10.44 0.11
CA LYS A 498 -23.51 -10.70 1.31
C LYS A 498 -23.56 -9.52 2.28
N SER A 499 -22.51 -8.70 2.30
CA SER A 499 -22.38 -7.54 3.19
C SER A 499 -22.84 -6.24 2.55
N ARG A 500 -23.02 -6.21 1.23
CA ARG A 500 -23.35 -5.02 0.43
C ARG A 500 -24.78 -4.55 0.68
N LYS A 501 -24.96 -3.24 0.80
CA LYS A 501 -26.24 -2.57 1.05
C LYS A 501 -26.71 -1.71 -0.11
N VAL A 502 -25.78 -1.31 -0.99
CA VAL A 502 -26.02 -0.46 -2.15
C VAL A 502 -25.75 -1.26 -3.41
N ASN A 503 -26.62 -1.15 -4.41
CA ASN A 503 -26.38 -1.73 -5.73
C ASN A 503 -25.30 -0.93 -6.45
N ILE A 504 -24.26 -1.61 -6.93
CA ILE A 504 -23.13 -1.02 -7.67
C ILE A 504 -23.09 -1.40 -9.16
N ASP A 505 -24.11 -2.14 -9.66
CA ASP A 505 -24.11 -2.67 -11.05
C ASP A 505 -23.91 -1.60 -12.13
N GLN A 506 -24.33 -0.37 -11.84
CA GLN A 506 -24.14 0.75 -12.76
C GLN A 506 -22.66 1.18 -12.93
N PHE A 507 -21.78 0.71 -12.04
CA PHE A 507 -20.34 1.00 -12.06
C PHE A 507 -19.48 -0.23 -12.42
N LEU A 508 -20.11 -1.42 -12.65
CA LEU A 508 -19.42 -2.67 -13.01
C LEU A 508 -19.33 -2.89 -14.54
#